data_665022d98e33d73b96b79c623cee8fbd
#
_entry.id   665022d98e33d73b96b79c623cee8fbd
#
_cell.length_a   1.000
_cell.length_b   1.000
_cell.length_c   1.000
_cell.angle_alpha   90.00
_cell.angle_beta   90.00
_cell.angle_gamma   90.00
#
_symmetry.space_group_name_H-M   'P 1'
#
loop_
_entity.id
_entity.type
_entity.pdbx_description
1 polymer ?
#
loop_
_entity_poly.entity_id
_entity_poly.type
_entity_poly.pdbx_seq_one_letter_code
_entity_poly.pdbx_strand_id
1 'polypeptide(L)'
;MTEANVTAAQSGTGSVPENWKPHIVALVCNWCSYAGADMAGTTRLEYPANVRMVRFPCTGRMSPLMILRAFEQGADGVLVSGCHPGDCHYVQGNLVARRRFTIFRSLMDFIGIDLKRLHFAWVSAAEGHKWAKVVSEVTASVQEAGPLPSFDHPEGWDGIDLPEMAGSGPQELDEDQLNAIRDNLRKAASEVLTGGRAGSVIGYGPGSLANQTIPLFITEAADCEKLEWGQGCRNNLSTYVGSALDKHERVAVVAKTCDLGAISGLIREGQLRREQLVVIGVQCPGVRDGPGLATKCLSCSGDPHPICDLVVTVDGVRESCEDPSAAALDTPDARDEQIAYLETLPHDERWKYWQRQFGRCLRCYACRAACPLCYCSTCITDKHRPQWVPTSIDHPGNSTWNIIRAVHLAGRCSGCDECARVCPADIRLDLINRKLSLEVERQYGKIGLDPEKKSALVDFRMEDSEEFIL
;
A
#
# COMPACT_ATOMS: atom_id res chain seq x y z
N MET A 1 28.66 -33.16 -2.40
CA MET A 1 27.30 -32.87 -2.86
C MET A 1 26.39 -33.85 -2.16
N THR A 2 25.83 -33.50 -1.05
CA THR A 2 24.90 -34.31 -0.25
C THR A 2 23.56 -33.58 -0.27
N GLU A 3 22.58 -34.18 -0.91
CA GLU A 3 21.20 -33.74 -0.96
C GLU A 3 20.62 -33.68 0.45
N ALA A 4 20.30 -32.49 0.92
CA ALA A 4 19.52 -32.30 2.13
C ALA A 4 18.05 -32.59 1.81
N ASN A 5 17.54 -33.69 2.32
CA ASN A 5 16.13 -34.03 2.34
C ASN A 5 15.32 -32.94 3.05
N VAL A 6 14.62 -32.12 2.29
CA VAL A 6 13.56 -31.24 2.79
C VAL A 6 12.32 -32.10 2.86
N THR A 7 12.04 -32.64 4.02
CA THR A 7 10.73 -33.27 4.31
C THR A 7 9.65 -32.19 4.33
N ALA A 8 8.73 -32.24 3.38
CA ALA A 8 7.52 -31.44 3.36
C ALA A 8 6.75 -31.61 4.66
N ALA A 9 6.50 -30.50 5.35
CA ALA A 9 5.65 -30.47 6.53
C ALA A 9 4.19 -30.72 6.10
N GLN A 10 3.60 -31.75 6.66
CA GLN A 10 2.20 -32.12 6.44
C GLN A 10 1.28 -31.09 7.09
N SER A 11 0.38 -30.52 6.31
CA SER A 11 -0.74 -29.69 6.75
C SER A 11 -1.79 -30.57 7.44
N GLY A 12 -1.95 -30.41 8.76
CA GLY A 12 -3.00 -31.07 9.52
C GLY A 12 -3.18 -30.37 10.87
N THR A 13 -4.41 -30.22 11.32
CA THR A 13 -4.80 -29.87 12.68
C THR A 13 -4.37 -30.98 13.68
N GLY A 14 -3.10 -31.28 13.69
CA GLY A 14 -2.48 -32.23 14.60
C GLY A 14 -2.00 -31.48 15.85
N SER A 15 -2.20 -32.10 17.02
CA SER A 15 -1.60 -31.67 18.28
C SER A 15 -0.12 -31.36 18.08
N VAL A 16 0.31 -30.16 18.54
CA VAL A 16 1.73 -29.77 18.51
C VAL A 16 2.54 -30.89 19.17
N PRO A 17 3.60 -31.42 18.52
CA PRO A 17 4.40 -32.48 19.14
C PRO A 17 4.95 -31.99 20.49
N GLU A 18 4.92 -32.85 21.51
CA GLU A 18 5.31 -32.53 22.89
C GLU A 18 6.74 -31.95 23.00
N ASN A 19 7.59 -32.29 22.05
CA ASN A 19 8.99 -31.79 21.94
C ASN A 19 9.22 -30.75 20.82
N TRP A 20 8.17 -30.16 20.26
CA TRP A 20 8.34 -29.15 19.23
C TRP A 20 8.99 -27.90 19.79
N LYS A 21 9.94 -27.37 19.06
CA LYS A 21 10.63 -26.12 19.37
C LYS A 21 10.49 -25.15 18.19
N PRO A 22 10.07 -23.90 18.41
CA PRO A 22 9.91 -22.94 17.34
C PRO A 22 11.25 -22.59 16.69
N HIS A 23 11.26 -22.42 15.38
CA HIS A 23 12.37 -21.85 14.63
C HIS A 23 12.20 -20.32 14.60
N ILE A 24 13.11 -19.60 15.22
CA ILE A 24 13.05 -18.15 15.32
C ILE A 24 14.21 -17.53 14.56
N VAL A 25 13.93 -16.52 13.75
CA VAL A 25 14.93 -15.69 13.09
C VAL A 25 14.99 -14.33 13.77
N ALA A 26 16.17 -13.96 14.29
CA ALA A 26 16.41 -12.64 14.87
C ALA A 26 17.20 -11.77 13.87
N LEU A 27 16.56 -10.72 13.37
CA LEU A 27 17.17 -9.69 12.53
C LEU A 27 17.77 -8.62 13.46
N VAL A 28 19.10 -8.63 13.61
CA VAL A 28 19.78 -7.84 14.65
C VAL A 28 20.66 -6.73 14.08
N CYS A 29 20.60 -5.55 14.69
CA CYS A 29 21.48 -4.44 14.38
C CYS A 29 22.93 -4.80 14.73
N ASN A 30 23.86 -4.54 13.81
CA ASN A 30 25.28 -4.85 13.98
C ASN A 30 25.92 -4.13 15.18
N TRP A 31 25.51 -2.88 15.43
CA TRP A 31 26.17 -2.00 16.38
C TRP A 31 25.75 -2.21 17.84
N CYS A 32 24.47 -2.47 18.06
CA CYS A 32 23.92 -2.59 19.42
C CYS A 32 23.46 -4.02 19.70
N SER A 33 22.37 -4.48 19.09
CA SER A 33 21.75 -5.75 19.46
C SER A 33 22.63 -6.97 19.23
N TYR A 34 23.45 -6.97 18.15
CA TYR A 34 24.40 -8.05 17.93
C TYR A 34 25.51 -8.04 18.99
N ALA A 35 26.04 -6.86 19.34
CA ALA A 35 27.04 -6.75 20.40
C ALA A 35 26.46 -7.14 21.78
N GLY A 36 25.20 -6.79 22.06
CA GLY A 36 24.50 -7.27 23.25
C GLY A 36 24.32 -8.80 23.28
N ALA A 37 24.04 -9.40 22.15
CA ALA A 37 23.99 -10.87 22.00
C ALA A 37 25.37 -11.52 22.21
N ASP A 38 26.44 -10.91 21.66
CA ASP A 38 27.82 -11.34 21.86
C ASP A 38 28.22 -11.23 23.34
N MET A 39 27.85 -10.14 23.99
CA MET A 39 28.04 -9.98 25.44
C MET A 39 27.33 -11.07 26.24
N ALA A 40 26.09 -11.43 25.90
CA ALA A 40 25.38 -12.52 26.55
C ALA A 40 26.15 -13.86 26.42
N GLY A 41 26.71 -14.14 25.26
CA GLY A 41 27.53 -15.33 25.00
C GLY A 41 28.85 -15.31 25.80
N THR A 42 29.57 -14.20 25.78
CA THR A 42 30.87 -14.06 26.51
C THR A 42 30.69 -14.12 28.02
N THR A 43 29.58 -13.62 28.55
CA THR A 43 29.19 -13.71 29.96
C THR A 43 28.51 -15.02 30.32
N ARG A 44 28.33 -15.96 29.36
CA ARG A 44 27.74 -17.29 29.55
C ARG A 44 26.31 -17.26 30.09
N LEU A 45 25.52 -16.27 29.64
CA LEU A 45 24.09 -16.23 29.96
C LEU A 45 23.37 -17.32 29.18
N GLU A 46 22.53 -18.07 29.86
CA GLU A 46 21.71 -19.11 29.25
C GLU A 46 20.43 -18.51 28.65
N TYR A 47 20.12 -18.88 27.42
CA TYR A 47 18.87 -18.56 26.73
C TYR A 47 18.59 -19.63 25.65
N PRO A 48 17.32 -19.75 25.14
CA PRO A 48 16.97 -20.77 24.16
C PRO A 48 17.85 -20.76 22.90
N ALA A 49 18.35 -21.91 22.47
CA ALA A 49 19.25 -22.05 21.33
C ALA A 49 18.55 -22.12 19.96
N ASN A 50 17.24 -22.03 19.93
CA ASN A 50 16.38 -22.14 18.74
C ASN A 50 16.26 -20.83 17.95
N VAL A 51 17.05 -19.81 18.26
CA VAL A 51 17.08 -18.52 17.60
C VAL A 51 18.29 -18.42 16.66
N ARG A 52 18.05 -18.07 15.39
CA ARG A 52 19.08 -17.83 14.38
C ARG A 52 19.25 -16.35 14.15
N MET A 53 20.39 -15.80 14.44
CA MET A 53 20.70 -14.38 14.25
C MET A 53 21.16 -14.07 12.83
N VAL A 54 20.55 -13.08 12.21
CA VAL A 54 20.96 -12.48 10.94
C VAL A 54 21.34 -11.02 11.20
N ARG A 55 22.61 -10.70 10.95
CA ARG A 55 23.20 -9.40 11.25
C ARG A 55 22.97 -8.39 10.12
N PHE A 56 22.50 -7.21 10.45
CA PHE A 56 22.26 -6.09 9.54
C PHE A 56 23.02 -4.84 9.98
N PRO A 57 23.41 -3.96 9.05
CA PRO A 57 24.05 -2.69 9.42
C PRO A 57 23.20 -1.84 10.38
N CYS A 58 21.87 -1.79 10.19
CA CYS A 58 20.93 -1.02 11.01
C CYS A 58 19.51 -1.58 10.82
N THR A 59 18.64 -1.46 11.84
CA THR A 59 17.21 -1.76 11.73
C THR A 59 16.52 -0.95 10.62
N GLY A 60 16.94 0.29 10.39
CA GLY A 60 16.42 1.10 9.28
C GLY A 60 16.64 0.50 7.88
N ARG A 61 17.55 -0.48 7.74
CA ARG A 61 17.78 -1.24 6.50
C ARG A 61 16.93 -2.50 6.42
N MET A 62 16.31 -2.92 7.51
CA MET A 62 15.46 -4.11 7.51
C MET A 62 14.18 -3.84 6.72
N SER A 63 13.94 -4.64 5.71
CA SER A 63 12.74 -4.60 4.89
C SER A 63 11.73 -5.62 5.42
N PRO A 64 10.42 -5.31 5.43
CA PRO A 64 9.36 -6.28 5.67
C PRO A 64 9.50 -7.57 4.83
N LEU A 65 10.06 -7.45 3.62
CA LEU A 65 10.36 -8.58 2.75
C LEU A 65 11.29 -9.61 3.43
N MET A 66 12.24 -9.18 4.24
CA MET A 66 13.15 -10.09 4.94
C MET A 66 12.41 -10.91 6.01
N ILE A 67 11.42 -10.30 6.65
CA ILE A 67 10.55 -10.98 7.62
C ILE A 67 9.68 -12.02 6.91
N LEU A 68 9.04 -11.65 5.79
CA LEU A 68 8.25 -12.58 4.99
C LEU A 68 9.09 -13.76 4.49
N ARG A 69 10.30 -13.50 3.99
CA ARG A 69 11.21 -14.58 3.54
C ARG A 69 11.61 -15.50 4.68
N ALA A 70 11.78 -14.99 5.90
CA ALA A 70 12.03 -15.86 7.05
C ALA A 70 10.85 -16.80 7.29
N PHE A 71 9.62 -16.30 7.26
CA PHE A 71 8.41 -17.11 7.38
C PHE A 71 8.26 -18.13 6.24
N GLU A 72 8.43 -17.72 4.99
CA GLU A 72 8.40 -18.63 3.83
C GLU A 72 9.44 -19.74 3.90
N GLN A 73 10.56 -19.50 4.58
CA GLN A 73 11.62 -20.48 4.79
C GLN A 73 11.45 -21.31 6.06
N GLY A 74 10.29 -21.24 6.70
CA GLY A 74 9.92 -22.09 7.84
C GLY A 74 10.29 -21.52 9.21
N ALA A 75 10.51 -20.21 9.34
CA ALA A 75 10.57 -19.59 10.65
C ALA A 75 9.16 -19.50 11.26
N ASP A 76 9.00 -19.91 12.50
CA ASP A 76 7.76 -19.79 13.26
C ASP A 76 7.57 -18.41 13.88
N GLY A 77 8.67 -17.68 14.08
CA GLY A 77 8.68 -16.35 14.64
C GLY A 77 9.87 -15.50 14.16
N VAL A 78 9.70 -14.18 14.17
CA VAL A 78 10.75 -13.23 13.82
C VAL A 78 10.88 -12.15 14.90
N LEU A 79 12.11 -11.93 15.35
CA LEU A 79 12.51 -10.84 16.23
C LEU A 79 13.31 -9.80 15.43
N VAL A 80 12.89 -8.56 15.42
CA VAL A 80 13.70 -7.42 14.95
C VAL A 80 14.29 -6.73 16.18
N SER A 81 15.60 -6.56 16.24
CA SER A 81 16.22 -5.89 17.38
C SER A 81 17.22 -4.83 16.97
N GLY A 82 17.10 -3.66 17.59
CA GLY A 82 17.88 -2.46 17.30
C GLY A 82 18.30 -1.65 18.51
N CYS A 83 18.98 -0.55 18.23
CA CYS A 83 19.44 0.41 19.22
C CYS A 83 18.28 1.12 19.90
N HIS A 84 18.43 1.52 21.15
CA HIS A 84 17.53 2.44 21.83
C HIS A 84 17.36 3.76 21.08
N PRO A 85 16.22 4.45 21.21
CA PRO A 85 16.06 5.82 20.75
C PRO A 85 17.20 6.72 21.26
N GLY A 86 17.80 7.50 20.35
CA GLY A 86 18.97 8.32 20.65
C GLY A 86 20.33 7.66 20.45
N ASP A 87 20.44 6.32 20.51
CA ASP A 87 21.70 5.58 20.42
C ASP A 87 22.01 5.01 19.02
N CYS A 88 21.16 5.34 18.03
CA CYS A 88 21.34 4.78 16.69
C CYS A 88 22.62 5.29 16.02
N HIS A 89 23.51 4.37 15.60
CA HIS A 89 24.75 4.70 14.88
C HIS A 89 24.48 5.53 13.60
N TYR A 90 23.33 5.35 12.97
CA TYR A 90 22.86 6.09 11.79
C TYR A 90 21.81 7.16 12.14
N VAL A 91 21.80 7.64 13.36
CA VAL A 91 20.98 8.71 13.94
C VAL A 91 19.49 8.36 14.06
N GLN A 92 18.83 7.97 12.97
CA GLN A 92 17.36 7.85 12.89
C GLN A 92 16.87 6.47 12.43
N GLY A 93 17.78 5.55 12.09
CA GLY A 93 17.42 4.28 11.46
C GLY A 93 16.46 3.43 12.28
N ASN A 94 16.62 3.41 13.60
CA ASN A 94 15.74 2.70 14.54
C ASN A 94 14.35 3.32 14.61
N LEU A 95 14.22 4.65 14.63
CA LEU A 95 12.94 5.36 14.72
C LEU A 95 12.10 5.16 13.45
N VAL A 96 12.73 5.24 12.27
CA VAL A 96 12.08 4.92 11.00
C VAL A 96 11.66 3.45 10.94
N ALA A 97 12.51 2.54 11.46
CA ALA A 97 12.20 1.13 11.53
C ALA A 97 10.99 0.84 12.43
N ARG A 98 10.85 1.54 13.56
CA ARG A 98 9.71 1.45 14.47
C ARG A 98 8.40 1.66 13.73
N ARG A 99 8.23 2.77 12.98
CA ARG A 99 7.02 3.05 12.20
C ARG A 99 6.73 1.98 11.15
N ARG A 100 7.76 1.59 10.38
CA ARG A 100 7.61 0.55 9.35
C ARG A 100 7.18 -0.78 9.93
N PHE A 101 7.74 -1.14 11.09
CA PHE A 101 7.39 -2.38 11.76
C PHE A 101 5.97 -2.34 12.32
N THR A 102 5.54 -1.22 12.92
CA THR A 102 4.18 -1.03 13.40
C THR A 102 3.14 -1.28 12.30
N ILE A 103 3.31 -0.61 11.17
CA ILE A 103 2.40 -0.77 10.02
C ILE A 103 2.45 -2.19 9.44
N PHE A 104 3.64 -2.76 9.32
CA PHE A 104 3.79 -4.14 8.84
C PHE A 104 3.15 -5.15 9.81
N ARG A 105 3.32 -4.95 11.11
CA ARG A 105 2.73 -5.78 12.15
C ARG A 105 1.19 -5.76 12.08
N SER A 106 0.59 -4.57 11.92
CA SER A 106 -0.85 -4.43 11.73
C SER A 106 -1.34 -5.12 10.46
N LEU A 107 -0.59 -5.03 9.36
CA LEU A 107 -0.92 -5.78 8.15
C LEU A 107 -0.88 -7.28 8.36
N MET A 108 0.16 -7.79 9.04
CA MET A 108 0.31 -9.22 9.29
C MET A 108 -0.84 -9.75 10.16
N ASP A 109 -1.26 -9.00 11.19
CA ASP A 109 -2.46 -9.32 11.96
C ASP A 109 -3.72 -9.36 11.10
N PHE A 110 -3.92 -8.35 10.26
CA PHE A 110 -5.07 -8.27 9.37
C PHE A 110 -5.17 -9.45 8.40
N ILE A 111 -4.03 -9.93 7.90
CA ILE A 111 -4.01 -11.10 7.02
C ILE A 111 -4.01 -12.45 7.77
N GLY A 112 -4.05 -12.43 9.10
CA GLY A 112 -4.24 -13.61 9.93
C GLY A 112 -2.95 -14.23 10.50
N ILE A 113 -1.84 -13.51 10.53
CA ILE A 113 -0.63 -13.93 11.24
C ILE A 113 -0.70 -13.46 12.68
N ASP A 114 -0.70 -14.40 13.63
CA ASP A 114 -0.69 -14.09 15.06
C ASP A 114 0.53 -13.23 15.43
N LEU A 115 0.26 -12.10 16.10
CA LEU A 115 1.29 -11.14 16.52
C LEU A 115 2.29 -11.70 17.54
N LYS A 116 1.98 -12.83 18.18
CA LYS A 116 2.92 -13.61 19.00
C LYS A 116 4.15 -14.12 18.22
N ARG A 117 4.13 -14.00 16.88
CA ARG A 117 5.23 -14.38 15.97
C ARG A 117 6.11 -13.23 15.55
N LEU A 118 5.70 -11.97 15.82
CA LEU A 118 6.36 -10.76 15.35
C LEU A 118 6.74 -9.86 16.52
N HIS A 119 8.03 -9.79 16.80
CA HIS A 119 8.58 -9.04 17.93
C HIS A 119 9.56 -7.96 17.49
N PHE A 120 9.59 -6.89 18.26
CA PHE A 120 10.58 -5.83 18.13
C PHE A 120 11.17 -5.54 19.52
N ALA A 121 12.50 -5.37 19.61
CA ALA A 121 13.16 -5.09 20.87
C ALA A 121 14.26 -4.04 20.71
N TRP A 122 14.38 -3.16 21.74
CA TRP A 122 15.55 -2.31 21.90
C TRP A 122 16.58 -3.02 22.77
N VAL A 123 17.79 -3.21 22.23
CA VAL A 123 18.91 -3.81 23.00
C VAL A 123 20.20 -3.07 22.67
N SER A 124 20.86 -2.53 23.70
CA SER A 124 22.18 -1.90 23.58
C SER A 124 23.33 -2.93 23.62
N ALA A 125 24.53 -2.48 23.28
CA ALA A 125 25.72 -3.33 23.30
C ALA A 125 26.08 -3.84 24.70
N ALA A 126 25.68 -3.10 25.77
CA ALA A 126 25.95 -3.46 27.16
C ALA A 126 24.81 -4.28 27.81
N GLU A 127 23.75 -4.61 27.08
CA GLU A 127 22.55 -5.24 27.63
C GLU A 127 22.46 -6.75 27.32
N GLY A 128 23.53 -7.52 27.57
CA GLY A 128 23.53 -8.97 27.40
C GLY A 128 22.42 -9.68 28.19
N HIS A 129 22.12 -9.23 29.42
CA HIS A 129 21.02 -9.78 30.23
C HIS A 129 19.65 -9.49 29.59
N LYS A 130 19.43 -8.28 29.04
CA LYS A 130 18.21 -7.94 28.33
C LYS A 130 18.05 -8.79 27.09
N TRP A 131 19.14 -9.02 26.32
CA TRP A 131 19.11 -9.92 25.16
C TRP A 131 18.62 -11.31 25.53
N ALA A 132 19.23 -11.94 26.57
CA ALA A 132 18.84 -13.28 27.01
C ALA A 132 17.34 -13.34 27.44
N LYS A 133 16.88 -12.32 28.15
CA LYS A 133 15.47 -12.18 28.56
C LYS A 133 14.55 -12.07 27.35
N VAL A 134 14.83 -11.17 26.40
CA VAL A 134 14.03 -10.95 25.19
C VAL A 134 13.93 -12.24 24.37
N VAL A 135 15.05 -12.95 24.16
CA VAL A 135 15.05 -14.22 23.42
C VAL A 135 14.15 -15.27 24.11
N SER A 136 14.19 -15.32 25.44
CA SER A 136 13.34 -16.25 26.21
C SER A 136 11.86 -15.89 26.10
N GLU A 137 11.51 -14.62 26.21
CA GLU A 137 10.12 -14.12 26.07
C GLU A 137 9.57 -14.37 24.66
N VAL A 138 10.36 -14.06 23.63
CA VAL A 138 10.01 -14.32 22.22
C VAL A 138 9.81 -15.81 21.98
N THR A 139 10.71 -16.66 22.50
CA THR A 139 10.58 -18.11 22.35
C THR A 139 9.30 -18.61 22.99
N ALA A 140 8.97 -18.17 24.20
CA ALA A 140 7.74 -18.56 24.89
C ALA A 140 6.49 -18.08 24.13
N SER A 141 6.50 -16.85 23.63
CA SER A 141 5.40 -16.28 22.85
C SER A 141 5.14 -17.07 21.57
N VAL A 142 6.19 -17.39 20.80
CA VAL A 142 6.07 -18.17 19.56
C VAL A 142 5.66 -19.62 19.86
N GLN A 143 6.13 -20.18 20.97
CA GLN A 143 5.76 -21.53 21.41
C GLN A 143 4.26 -21.62 21.77
N GLU A 144 3.71 -20.59 22.40
CA GLU A 144 2.26 -20.47 22.65
C GLU A 144 1.45 -20.37 21.37
N ALA A 145 1.97 -19.65 20.34
CA ALA A 145 1.32 -19.54 19.04
C ALA A 145 1.33 -20.87 18.24
N GLY A 146 2.20 -21.81 18.58
CA GLY A 146 2.38 -23.07 17.85
C GLY A 146 3.12 -22.92 16.51
N PRO A 147 3.14 -23.95 15.66
CA PRO A 147 3.75 -23.90 14.32
C PRO A 147 3.11 -22.84 13.43
N LEU A 148 3.92 -22.22 12.56
CA LEU A 148 3.38 -21.26 11.59
C LEU A 148 2.48 -21.97 10.57
N PRO A 149 1.26 -21.44 10.24
CA PRO A 149 0.45 -21.97 9.16
C PRO A 149 1.20 -21.95 7.83
N SER A 150 0.96 -22.97 6.99
CA SER A 150 1.57 -23.02 5.65
C SER A 150 1.18 -21.83 4.80
N PHE A 151 2.11 -21.39 3.96
CA PHE A 151 1.85 -20.41 2.88
C PHE A 151 1.25 -21.05 1.63
N ASP A 152 0.91 -22.35 1.69
CA ASP A 152 0.29 -23.05 0.58
C ASP A 152 -1.21 -22.70 0.45
N HIS A 153 -1.77 -23.03 -0.71
CA HIS A 153 -3.19 -22.77 -0.97
C HIS A 153 -4.06 -23.57 0.00
N PRO A 154 -5.03 -22.96 0.71
CA PRO A 154 -5.93 -23.67 1.61
C PRO A 154 -6.84 -24.60 0.79
N GLU A 155 -6.73 -25.89 1.01
CA GLU A 155 -7.62 -26.89 0.43
C GLU A 155 -8.96 -26.95 1.18
N GLY A 156 -10.06 -27.19 0.44
CA GLY A 156 -11.38 -27.50 1.02
C GLY A 156 -12.04 -26.34 1.80
N TRP A 157 -11.67 -25.09 1.52
CA TRP A 157 -12.31 -23.93 2.14
C TRP A 157 -13.36 -23.30 1.21
N ASP A 158 -14.62 -23.20 1.68
CA ASP A 158 -15.76 -22.75 0.89
C ASP A 158 -15.79 -21.23 0.65
N GLY A 159 -14.99 -20.47 1.37
CA GLY A 159 -14.87 -19.01 1.23
C GLY A 159 -15.50 -18.24 2.38
N ILE A 160 -15.36 -16.93 2.33
CA ILE A 160 -16.01 -15.97 3.23
C ILE A 160 -16.81 -15.02 2.34
N ASP A 161 -18.10 -14.89 2.63
CA ASP A 161 -18.95 -13.87 2.02
C ASP A 161 -18.78 -12.56 2.80
N LEU A 162 -18.23 -11.56 2.13
CA LEU A 162 -18.11 -10.23 2.72
C LEU A 162 -19.47 -9.51 2.70
N PRO A 163 -19.77 -8.65 3.70
CA PRO A 163 -20.95 -7.80 3.66
C PRO A 163 -21.03 -6.99 2.37
N GLU A 164 -22.24 -6.76 1.86
CA GLU A 164 -22.44 -5.85 0.75
C GLU A 164 -22.03 -4.44 1.15
N MET A 165 -21.33 -3.76 0.26
CA MET A 165 -20.96 -2.36 0.49
C MET A 165 -22.12 -1.45 0.14
N ALA A 166 -22.47 -0.57 1.05
CA ALA A 166 -23.53 0.41 0.87
C ALA A 166 -22.94 1.83 0.70
N GLY A 167 -23.63 2.64 -0.08
CA GLY A 167 -23.31 4.05 -0.27
C GLY A 167 -24.23 4.70 -1.30
N SER A 168 -24.45 6.00 -1.15
CA SER A 168 -25.32 6.75 -2.08
C SER A 168 -24.60 7.13 -3.37
N GLY A 169 -23.28 7.15 -3.33
CA GLY A 169 -22.47 7.64 -4.45
C GLY A 169 -22.64 9.14 -4.72
N PRO A 170 -22.05 9.66 -5.79
CA PRO A 170 -22.27 11.02 -6.25
C PRO A 170 -23.70 11.21 -6.78
N GLN A 171 -24.11 12.47 -6.86
CA GLN A 171 -25.41 12.81 -7.44
C GLN A 171 -25.53 12.26 -8.87
N GLU A 172 -26.65 11.62 -9.17
CA GLU A 172 -26.95 11.23 -10.55
C GLU A 172 -27.06 12.47 -11.42
N LEU A 173 -26.41 12.45 -12.57
CA LEU A 173 -26.48 13.48 -13.59
C LEU A 173 -27.23 12.92 -14.81
N ASP A 174 -28.17 13.70 -15.33
CA ASP A 174 -28.85 13.36 -16.58
C ASP A 174 -27.94 13.60 -17.79
N GLU A 175 -28.41 13.22 -18.97
CA GLU A 175 -27.62 13.31 -20.21
C GLU A 175 -27.35 14.77 -20.61
N ASP A 176 -28.26 15.70 -20.38
CA ASP A 176 -28.10 17.12 -20.68
C ASP A 176 -27.03 17.74 -19.76
N GLN A 177 -27.05 17.39 -18.48
CA GLN A 177 -26.02 17.80 -17.51
C GLN A 177 -24.64 17.25 -17.87
N LEU A 178 -24.56 15.99 -18.26
CA LEU A 178 -23.29 15.37 -18.71
C LEU A 178 -22.76 16.04 -19.99
N ASN A 179 -23.64 16.38 -20.93
CA ASN A 179 -23.27 17.12 -22.14
C ASN A 179 -22.77 18.51 -21.80
N ALA A 180 -23.45 19.23 -20.91
CA ALA A 180 -23.00 20.57 -20.45
C ALA A 180 -21.61 20.51 -19.80
N ILE A 181 -21.36 19.52 -18.93
CA ILE A 181 -20.02 19.33 -18.33
C ILE A 181 -18.97 19.04 -19.41
N ARG A 182 -19.29 18.19 -20.38
CA ARG A 182 -18.39 17.85 -21.49
C ARG A 182 -18.02 19.08 -22.31
N ASP A 183 -19.00 19.89 -22.67
CA ASP A 183 -18.76 21.11 -23.45
C ASP A 183 -17.94 22.15 -22.66
N ASN A 184 -18.25 22.31 -21.37
CA ASN A 184 -17.46 23.16 -20.48
C ASN A 184 -16.01 22.65 -20.34
N LEU A 185 -15.79 21.32 -20.27
CA LEU A 185 -14.46 20.71 -20.23
C LEU A 185 -13.69 20.99 -21.53
N ARG A 186 -14.32 20.81 -22.70
CA ARG A 186 -13.72 21.09 -24.01
C ARG A 186 -13.28 22.55 -24.13
N LYS A 187 -14.14 23.46 -23.67
CA LYS A 187 -13.84 24.89 -23.60
C LYS A 187 -12.65 25.17 -22.69
N ALA A 188 -12.66 24.68 -21.45
CA ALA A 188 -11.57 24.87 -20.50
C ALA A 188 -10.24 24.32 -21.03
N ALA A 189 -10.24 23.15 -21.63
CA ALA A 189 -9.04 22.54 -22.23
C ALA A 189 -8.51 23.37 -23.41
N SER A 190 -9.38 23.84 -24.29
CA SER A 190 -9.03 24.70 -25.41
C SER A 190 -8.44 26.04 -24.95
N GLU A 191 -9.02 26.67 -23.93
CA GLU A 191 -8.50 27.94 -23.33
C GLU A 191 -7.14 27.72 -22.67
N VAL A 192 -6.90 26.60 -22.02
CA VAL A 192 -5.58 26.24 -21.42
C VAL A 192 -4.51 26.15 -22.49
N LEU A 193 -4.79 25.52 -23.64
CA LEU A 193 -3.85 25.38 -24.75
C LEU A 193 -3.63 26.72 -25.49
N THR A 194 -4.69 27.44 -25.88
CA THR A 194 -4.61 28.70 -26.61
C THR A 194 -4.00 29.81 -25.76
N GLY A 195 -4.22 29.80 -24.44
CA GLY A 195 -3.60 30.72 -23.48
C GLY A 195 -2.16 30.37 -23.11
N GLY A 196 -1.60 29.27 -23.65
CA GLY A 196 -0.22 28.87 -23.39
C GLY A 196 0.02 28.44 -21.93
N ARG A 197 -1.04 28.10 -21.17
CA ARG A 197 -0.92 27.63 -19.76
C ARG A 197 -0.31 26.25 -19.67
N ALA A 198 -0.50 25.41 -20.69
CA ALA A 198 0.10 24.08 -20.83
C ALA A 198 0.37 23.76 -22.30
N GLY A 199 1.40 22.94 -22.55
CA GLY A 199 1.72 22.45 -23.89
C GLY A 199 0.94 21.21 -24.32
N SER A 200 0.26 20.56 -23.38
CA SER A 200 -0.60 19.39 -23.63
C SER A 200 -1.69 19.27 -22.58
N VAL A 201 -2.85 18.74 -22.98
CA VAL A 201 -3.94 18.34 -22.07
C VAL A 201 -4.06 16.82 -22.08
N ILE A 202 -4.05 16.20 -20.90
CA ILE A 202 -4.36 14.79 -20.70
C ILE A 202 -5.82 14.69 -20.27
N GLY A 203 -6.65 14.06 -21.08
CA GLY A 203 -8.07 13.86 -20.82
C GLY A 203 -8.52 12.47 -21.20
N TYR A 204 -9.81 12.30 -21.37
CA TYR A 204 -10.42 11.07 -21.84
C TYR A 204 -10.90 11.25 -23.28
N GLY A 205 -10.63 10.28 -24.11
CA GLY A 205 -11.19 10.18 -25.46
C GLY A 205 -12.02 8.94 -25.64
N PRO A 206 -12.72 8.78 -26.77
CA PRO A 206 -13.53 7.62 -27.06
C PRO A 206 -12.68 6.35 -27.15
N GLY A 207 -13.11 5.29 -26.50
CA GLY A 207 -12.53 3.95 -26.62
C GLY A 207 -13.09 3.19 -27.82
N SER A 208 -12.60 1.96 -28.00
CA SER A 208 -13.06 1.07 -29.09
C SER A 208 -14.41 0.42 -28.82
N LEU A 209 -14.90 0.42 -27.59
CA LEU A 209 -16.20 -0.11 -27.22
C LEU A 209 -17.11 1.02 -26.69
N ALA A 210 -18.42 0.85 -26.88
CA ALA A 210 -19.39 1.78 -26.34
C ALA A 210 -19.22 1.95 -24.83
N ASN A 211 -19.34 3.18 -24.33
CA ASN A 211 -19.15 3.56 -22.92
C ASN A 211 -17.76 3.28 -22.33
N GLN A 212 -16.75 3.05 -23.17
CA GLN A 212 -15.34 3.01 -22.76
C GLN A 212 -14.62 4.27 -23.20
N THR A 213 -13.75 4.76 -22.33
CA THR A 213 -12.83 5.84 -22.65
C THR A 213 -11.39 5.40 -22.46
N ILE A 214 -10.51 6.04 -23.20
CA ILE A 214 -9.06 5.86 -23.10
C ILE A 214 -8.39 7.18 -22.75
N PRO A 215 -7.18 7.17 -22.15
CA PRO A 215 -6.39 8.37 -22.01
C PRO A 215 -6.08 8.99 -23.38
N LEU A 216 -6.32 10.31 -23.49
CA LEU A 216 -6.11 11.08 -24.70
C LEU A 216 -5.15 12.24 -24.38
N PHE A 217 -4.15 12.43 -25.25
CA PHE A 217 -3.19 13.49 -25.18
C PHE A 217 -3.45 14.50 -26.29
N ILE A 218 -3.71 15.75 -25.95
CA ILE A 218 -4.11 16.81 -26.86
C ILE A 218 -3.07 17.92 -26.82
N THR A 219 -2.56 18.34 -27.96
CA THR A 219 -1.63 19.45 -28.13
C THR A 219 -2.23 20.61 -28.94
N GLU A 220 -3.26 20.34 -29.73
CA GLU A 220 -3.94 21.32 -30.57
C GLU A 220 -5.33 21.63 -30.00
N ALA A 221 -5.67 22.90 -29.87
CA ALA A 221 -6.96 23.33 -29.31
C ALA A 221 -8.18 22.77 -30.06
N ALA A 222 -8.08 22.59 -31.38
CA ALA A 222 -9.13 22.00 -32.21
C ALA A 222 -9.44 20.55 -31.83
N ASP A 223 -8.46 19.82 -31.31
CA ASP A 223 -8.63 18.42 -30.90
C ASP A 223 -9.35 18.25 -29.57
N CYS A 224 -9.59 19.34 -28.82
CA CYS A 224 -10.35 19.32 -27.58
C CYS A 224 -11.79 18.84 -27.77
N GLU A 225 -12.35 18.95 -28.98
CA GLU A 225 -13.65 18.37 -29.35
C GLU A 225 -13.73 16.85 -29.18
N LYS A 226 -12.56 16.15 -29.16
CA LYS A 226 -12.46 14.70 -28.94
C LYS A 226 -12.57 14.32 -27.47
N LEU A 227 -12.59 15.27 -26.55
CA LEU A 227 -12.70 14.99 -25.12
C LEU A 227 -14.08 14.41 -24.80
N GLU A 228 -14.06 13.38 -23.98
CA GLU A 228 -15.22 12.70 -23.46
C GLU A 228 -15.27 12.82 -21.92
N TRP A 229 -16.50 12.86 -21.38
CA TRP A 229 -16.74 12.85 -19.94
C TRP A 229 -18.01 12.08 -19.59
N GLY A 230 -17.93 11.23 -18.56
CA GLY A 230 -19.03 10.42 -18.08
C GLY A 230 -18.59 9.22 -17.24
N GLN A 231 -19.50 8.32 -16.96
CA GLN A 231 -19.27 7.13 -16.13
C GLN A 231 -18.24 6.14 -16.70
N GLY A 232 -17.89 6.28 -17.98
CA GLY A 232 -16.82 5.49 -18.62
C GLY A 232 -15.39 5.98 -18.34
N CYS A 233 -15.22 7.16 -17.72
CA CYS A 233 -13.92 7.79 -17.45
C CYS A 233 -13.21 7.16 -16.24
N ARG A 234 -12.82 5.88 -16.37
CA ARG A 234 -12.35 5.03 -15.26
C ARG A 234 -10.92 5.30 -14.86
N ASN A 235 -9.99 5.46 -15.83
CA ASN A 235 -8.55 5.55 -15.61
C ASN A 235 -8.16 6.69 -14.68
N ASN A 236 -7.15 6.48 -13.85
CA ASN A 236 -6.48 7.57 -13.14
C ASN A 236 -5.44 8.21 -14.07
N LEU A 237 -5.73 9.42 -14.55
CA LEU A 237 -4.89 10.09 -15.53
C LEU A 237 -3.55 10.58 -14.96
N SER A 238 -3.39 10.69 -13.65
CA SER A 238 -2.11 11.06 -13.03
C SER A 238 -0.97 10.10 -13.35
N THR A 239 -1.29 8.84 -13.71
CA THR A 239 -0.32 7.84 -14.18
C THR A 239 0.44 8.29 -15.43
N TYR A 240 -0.15 9.15 -16.24
CA TYR A 240 0.39 9.58 -17.55
C TYR A 240 1.10 10.93 -17.52
N VAL A 241 1.02 11.65 -16.40
CA VAL A 241 1.56 13.02 -16.29
C VAL A 241 3.07 13.05 -16.47
N GLY A 242 3.81 12.13 -15.85
CA GLY A 242 5.27 12.06 -16.00
C GLY A 242 5.71 11.93 -17.46
N SER A 243 5.10 11.00 -18.21
CA SER A 243 5.44 10.78 -19.63
C SER A 243 5.05 11.94 -20.55
N ALA A 244 4.07 12.73 -20.18
CA ALA A 244 3.72 13.95 -20.91
C ALA A 244 4.71 15.09 -20.60
N LEU A 245 5.18 15.19 -19.36
CA LEU A 245 6.22 16.16 -18.96
C LEU A 245 7.59 15.88 -19.58
N ASP A 246 7.86 14.65 -20.04
CA ASP A 246 9.06 14.35 -20.85
C ASP A 246 9.09 15.11 -22.18
N LYS A 247 7.93 15.59 -22.66
CA LYS A 247 7.74 16.24 -23.96
C LYS A 247 7.33 17.71 -23.85
N HIS A 248 6.76 18.10 -22.72
CA HIS A 248 6.20 19.43 -22.51
C HIS A 248 6.64 19.99 -21.15
N GLU A 249 6.97 21.26 -21.09
CA GLU A 249 7.37 21.94 -19.85
C GLU A 249 6.23 21.98 -18.83
N ARG A 250 5.00 22.17 -19.29
CA ARG A 250 3.77 22.19 -18.48
C ARG A 250 2.68 21.36 -19.14
N VAL A 251 1.92 20.65 -18.31
CA VAL A 251 0.85 19.74 -18.74
C VAL A 251 -0.43 20.05 -17.96
N ALA A 252 -1.56 20.06 -18.66
CA ALA A 252 -2.86 20.06 -18.03
C ALA A 252 -3.36 18.62 -17.87
N VAL A 253 -4.01 18.32 -16.75
CA VAL A 253 -4.61 17.00 -16.48
C VAL A 253 -6.04 17.15 -16.02
N VAL A 254 -6.93 16.43 -16.68
CA VAL A 254 -8.35 16.31 -16.28
C VAL A 254 -8.40 15.33 -15.10
N ALA A 255 -8.94 15.78 -13.97
CA ALA A 255 -8.90 15.04 -12.72
C ALA A 255 -10.28 14.88 -12.09
N LYS A 256 -10.59 13.66 -11.69
CA LYS A 256 -11.65 13.36 -10.71
C LYS A 256 -11.10 13.61 -9.30
N THR A 257 -11.97 13.83 -8.34
CA THR A 257 -11.58 14.01 -6.92
C THR A 257 -10.68 12.86 -6.42
N CYS A 258 -10.99 11.62 -6.79
CA CYS A 258 -10.17 10.46 -6.43
C CYS A 258 -8.77 10.43 -7.09
N ASP A 259 -8.53 11.20 -8.15
CA ASP A 259 -7.22 11.30 -8.81
C ASP A 259 -6.29 12.28 -8.10
N LEU A 260 -6.86 13.27 -7.37
CA LEU A 260 -6.10 14.34 -6.72
C LEU A 260 -5.16 13.83 -5.63
N GLY A 261 -5.56 12.81 -4.89
CA GLY A 261 -4.70 12.15 -3.90
C GLY A 261 -3.42 11.58 -4.53
N ALA A 262 -3.51 11.07 -5.76
CA ALA A 262 -2.34 10.58 -6.49
C ALA A 262 -1.45 11.74 -6.97
N ILE A 263 -2.03 12.83 -7.49
CA ILE A 263 -1.29 14.03 -7.91
C ILE A 263 -0.55 14.62 -6.72
N SER A 264 -1.23 14.85 -5.59
CA SER A 264 -0.61 15.36 -4.35
C SER A 264 0.48 14.42 -3.83
N GLY A 265 0.26 13.11 -3.90
CA GLY A 265 1.26 12.11 -3.53
C GLY A 265 2.52 12.17 -4.40
N LEU A 266 2.37 12.31 -5.71
CA LEU A 266 3.49 12.44 -6.65
C LEU A 266 4.29 13.75 -6.43
N ILE A 267 3.61 14.86 -6.12
CA ILE A 267 4.26 16.12 -5.77
C ILE A 267 5.03 15.97 -4.45
N ARG A 268 4.40 15.43 -3.42
CA ARG A 268 5.00 15.16 -2.10
C ARG A 268 6.27 14.32 -2.19
N GLU A 269 6.31 13.39 -3.11
CA GLU A 269 7.45 12.49 -3.32
C GLU A 269 8.45 13.00 -4.35
N GLY A 270 8.31 14.27 -4.79
CA GLY A 270 9.24 14.92 -5.71
C GLY A 270 9.24 14.33 -7.13
N GLN A 271 8.20 13.58 -7.50
CA GLN A 271 8.05 13.01 -8.84
C GLN A 271 7.48 14.03 -9.82
N LEU A 272 6.69 14.97 -9.31
CA LEU A 272 6.11 16.09 -10.05
C LEU A 272 6.37 17.39 -9.30
N ARG A 273 6.50 18.50 -10.03
CA ARG A 273 6.50 19.85 -9.47
C ARG A 273 5.17 20.52 -9.75
N ARG A 274 4.58 21.17 -8.72
CA ARG A 274 3.25 21.78 -8.84
C ARG A 274 3.16 22.81 -9.99
N GLU A 275 4.24 23.55 -10.22
CA GLU A 275 4.33 24.58 -11.27
C GLU A 275 4.26 24.02 -12.70
N GLN A 276 4.53 22.73 -12.86
CA GLN A 276 4.44 22.03 -14.15
C GLN A 276 3.03 21.58 -14.50
N LEU A 277 2.06 21.76 -13.58
CA LEU A 277 0.71 21.22 -13.71
C LEU A 277 -0.34 22.32 -13.83
N VAL A 278 -1.35 22.07 -14.66
CA VAL A 278 -2.65 22.70 -14.62
C VAL A 278 -3.68 21.61 -14.35
N VAL A 279 -4.29 21.63 -13.17
CA VAL A 279 -5.27 20.60 -12.76
C VAL A 279 -6.67 21.08 -13.09
N ILE A 280 -7.35 20.39 -14.02
CA ILE A 280 -8.74 20.65 -14.40
C ILE A 280 -9.62 19.65 -13.64
N GLY A 281 -10.17 20.09 -12.51
CA GLY A 281 -11.11 19.29 -11.71
C GLY A 281 -12.49 19.30 -12.35
N VAL A 282 -13.09 18.12 -12.52
CA VAL A 282 -14.39 18.02 -13.20
C VAL A 282 -15.38 17.33 -12.29
N GLN A 283 -16.61 17.88 -12.20
CA GLN A 283 -17.73 17.26 -11.52
C GLN A 283 -17.97 15.85 -12.08
N CYS A 284 -17.98 14.86 -11.18
CA CYS A 284 -17.92 13.46 -11.56
C CYS A 284 -19.23 12.73 -11.24
N PRO A 285 -19.86 12.05 -12.20
CA PRO A 285 -21.10 11.27 -11.98
C PRO A 285 -20.84 9.92 -11.30
N GLY A 286 -19.63 9.69 -10.79
CA GLY A 286 -19.14 8.36 -10.46
C GLY A 286 -18.70 7.58 -11.69
N VAL A 287 -17.89 6.56 -11.51
CA VAL A 287 -17.48 5.65 -12.60
C VAL A 287 -18.14 4.30 -12.43
N ARG A 288 -18.48 3.65 -13.53
CA ARG A 288 -19.07 2.30 -13.49
C ARG A 288 -17.98 1.23 -13.53
N ASP A 289 -18.21 0.18 -12.75
CA ASP A 289 -17.46 -1.07 -12.83
C ASP A 289 -18.44 -2.23 -12.97
N GLY A 290 -18.51 -2.81 -14.18
CA GLY A 290 -19.61 -3.70 -14.53
C GLY A 290 -20.99 -2.99 -14.54
N PRO A 291 -22.03 -3.58 -13.93
CA PRO A 291 -23.38 -3.02 -13.94
C PRO A 291 -23.58 -1.87 -12.91
N GLY A 292 -22.72 -1.75 -11.90
CA GLY A 292 -22.84 -0.82 -10.78
C GLY A 292 -21.81 0.31 -10.77
N LEU A 293 -21.90 1.15 -9.74
CA LEU A 293 -20.86 2.10 -9.41
C LEU A 293 -19.60 1.37 -8.90
N ALA A 294 -18.42 1.89 -9.25
CA ALA A 294 -17.17 1.40 -8.67
C ALA A 294 -17.16 1.63 -7.16
N THR A 295 -16.58 0.70 -6.41
CA THR A 295 -16.53 0.71 -4.94
C THR A 295 -16.10 2.05 -4.37
N LYS A 296 -15.05 2.67 -4.93
CA LYS A 296 -14.55 3.99 -4.53
C LYS A 296 -15.56 5.12 -4.68
N CYS A 297 -16.59 4.94 -5.52
CA CYS A 297 -17.61 5.95 -5.76
C CYS A 297 -18.77 5.89 -4.77
N LEU A 298 -18.96 4.78 -4.07
CA LEU A 298 -20.07 4.60 -3.13
C LEU A 298 -20.06 5.62 -1.99
N SER A 299 -18.90 6.12 -1.62
CA SER A 299 -18.70 7.12 -0.54
C SER A 299 -18.20 8.48 -1.06
N CYS A 300 -18.32 8.75 -2.37
CA CYS A 300 -17.81 9.96 -3.00
C CYS A 300 -18.93 10.93 -3.35
N SER A 301 -18.75 12.25 -3.10
CA SER A 301 -19.72 13.26 -3.54
C SER A 301 -19.64 13.54 -5.05
N GLY A 302 -18.51 13.27 -5.68
CA GLY A 302 -18.27 13.61 -7.09
C GLY A 302 -17.86 15.06 -7.35
N ASP A 303 -17.86 15.90 -6.32
CA ASP A 303 -17.54 17.33 -6.46
C ASP A 303 -16.04 17.56 -6.71
N PRO A 304 -15.69 18.52 -7.59
CA PRO A 304 -14.31 18.92 -7.80
C PRO A 304 -13.75 19.60 -6.54
N HIS A 305 -12.50 19.26 -6.21
CA HIS A 305 -11.84 19.76 -5.01
C HIS A 305 -11.10 21.09 -5.27
N PRO A 306 -10.98 21.97 -4.25
CA PRO A 306 -10.33 23.29 -4.37
C PRO A 306 -8.85 23.28 -4.79
N ILE A 307 -8.12 22.18 -4.68
CA ILE A 307 -6.72 22.04 -5.14
C ILE A 307 -6.56 22.17 -6.68
N CYS A 308 -7.67 22.14 -7.43
CA CYS A 308 -7.69 22.28 -8.88
C CYS A 308 -7.45 23.74 -9.27
N ASP A 309 -6.77 23.97 -10.40
CA ASP A 309 -6.61 25.32 -10.97
C ASP A 309 -7.90 25.79 -11.65
N LEU A 310 -8.58 24.86 -12.31
CA LEU A 310 -9.89 25.07 -12.95
C LEU A 310 -10.88 24.06 -12.41
N VAL A 311 -12.09 24.50 -12.19
CA VAL A 311 -13.24 23.69 -11.76
C VAL A 311 -14.31 23.73 -12.84
N VAL A 312 -14.66 22.56 -13.37
CA VAL A 312 -15.67 22.35 -14.41
C VAL A 312 -16.88 21.64 -13.83
N THR A 313 -18.04 22.27 -13.93
CA THR A 313 -19.32 21.76 -13.45
C THR A 313 -20.39 21.94 -14.52
N VAL A 314 -21.63 21.54 -14.22
CA VAL A 314 -22.82 21.81 -15.05
C VAL A 314 -22.96 23.30 -15.32
N ASP A 315 -22.70 24.16 -14.32
CA ASP A 315 -22.90 25.60 -14.38
C ASP A 315 -21.83 26.36 -15.17
N GLY A 316 -20.73 25.70 -15.53
CA GLY A 316 -19.63 26.32 -16.29
C GLY A 316 -18.25 26.00 -15.77
N VAL A 317 -17.30 26.89 -16.15
CA VAL A 317 -15.89 26.83 -15.77
C VAL A 317 -15.57 27.99 -14.84
N ARG A 318 -14.88 27.72 -13.73
CA ARG A 318 -14.39 28.75 -12.82
C ARG A 318 -12.93 28.48 -12.42
N GLU A 319 -12.15 29.51 -12.16
CA GLU A 319 -10.86 29.37 -11.49
C GLU A 319 -11.09 29.07 -10.01
N SER A 320 -10.28 28.17 -9.46
CA SER A 320 -10.30 27.89 -8.04
C SER A 320 -9.38 28.87 -7.29
N CYS A 321 -9.91 29.48 -6.22
CA CYS A 321 -9.20 30.43 -5.38
C CYS A 321 -9.10 29.96 -3.93
N GLU A 322 -9.45 28.70 -3.63
CA GLU A 322 -9.52 28.19 -2.26
C GLU A 322 -8.22 27.53 -1.81
N ASP A 323 -7.93 27.63 -0.48
CA ASP A 323 -6.77 27.05 0.16
C ASP A 323 -6.84 25.51 0.13
N PRO A 324 -5.84 24.82 -0.42
CA PRO A 324 -5.79 23.35 -0.44
C PRO A 324 -5.85 22.70 0.94
N SER A 325 -5.49 23.42 2.01
CA SER A 325 -5.47 22.88 3.37
C SER A 325 -6.87 22.70 3.98
N ALA A 326 -7.90 23.35 3.42
CA ALA A 326 -9.25 23.42 4.00
C ALA A 326 -10.12 22.18 3.74
N ALA A 327 -9.72 21.27 2.87
CA ALA A 327 -10.58 20.19 2.42
C ALA A 327 -10.09 18.82 2.88
N ALA A 328 -10.57 18.39 4.03
CA ALA A 328 -10.52 16.99 4.43
C ALA A 328 -11.63 16.21 3.69
N LEU A 329 -11.23 15.21 2.92
CA LEU A 329 -12.17 14.19 2.42
C LEU A 329 -12.55 13.27 3.59
N ASP A 330 -13.49 13.70 4.42
CA ASP A 330 -13.87 13.01 5.66
C ASP A 330 -15.15 12.18 5.50
N THR A 331 -15.33 11.56 4.34
CA THR A 331 -16.43 10.61 4.14
C THR A 331 -16.01 9.22 4.58
N PRO A 332 -16.87 8.49 5.35
CA PRO A 332 -16.66 7.08 5.64
C PRO A 332 -16.53 6.30 4.33
N ASP A 333 -15.53 5.45 4.23
CA ASP A 333 -15.30 4.65 3.03
C ASP A 333 -16.14 3.38 3.10
N ALA A 334 -16.88 3.05 2.04
CA ALA A 334 -17.72 1.86 2.00
C ALA A 334 -16.99 0.54 2.25
N ARG A 335 -15.67 0.52 2.04
CA ARG A 335 -14.81 -0.64 2.32
C ARG A 335 -14.54 -0.86 3.81
N ASP A 336 -14.74 0.16 4.65
CA ASP A 336 -14.39 0.10 6.07
C ASP A 336 -15.23 -0.94 6.81
N GLU A 337 -16.49 -1.18 6.40
CA GLU A 337 -17.34 -2.22 6.95
C GLU A 337 -16.82 -3.63 6.65
N GLN A 338 -16.36 -3.87 5.42
CA GLN A 338 -15.76 -5.17 5.05
C GLN A 338 -14.44 -5.41 5.77
N ILE A 339 -13.64 -4.36 5.99
CA ILE A 339 -12.40 -4.44 6.76
C ILE A 339 -12.72 -4.78 8.21
N ALA A 340 -13.67 -4.08 8.83
CA ALA A 340 -14.10 -4.35 10.20
C ALA A 340 -14.63 -5.78 10.36
N TYR A 341 -15.42 -6.26 9.39
CA TYR A 341 -15.90 -7.64 9.40
C TYR A 341 -14.74 -8.65 9.36
N LEU A 342 -13.78 -8.47 8.45
CA LEU A 342 -12.61 -9.34 8.40
C LEU A 342 -11.82 -9.34 9.72
N GLU A 343 -11.75 -8.22 10.41
CA GLU A 343 -11.06 -8.11 11.71
C GLU A 343 -11.78 -8.85 12.84
N THR A 344 -13.08 -9.14 12.72
CA THR A 344 -13.81 -9.97 13.70
C THR A 344 -13.52 -11.45 13.57
N LEU A 345 -12.99 -11.89 12.43
CA LEU A 345 -12.73 -13.29 12.18
C LEU A 345 -11.47 -13.79 12.93
N PRO A 346 -11.41 -15.08 13.29
CA PRO A 346 -10.20 -15.72 13.82
C PRO A 346 -9.02 -15.59 12.84
N HIS A 347 -7.78 -15.63 13.36
CA HIS A 347 -6.57 -15.51 12.55
C HIS A 347 -6.49 -16.56 11.43
N ASP A 348 -6.85 -17.81 11.70
CA ASP A 348 -6.80 -18.88 10.72
C ASP A 348 -7.80 -18.70 9.56
N GLU A 349 -8.97 -18.12 9.83
CA GLU A 349 -9.95 -17.80 8.78
C GLU A 349 -9.48 -16.61 7.93
N ARG A 350 -8.97 -15.56 8.57
CA ARG A 350 -8.36 -14.41 7.86
C ARG A 350 -7.19 -14.88 6.99
N TRP A 351 -6.34 -15.76 7.52
CA TRP A 351 -5.22 -16.34 6.78
C TRP A 351 -5.69 -17.10 5.54
N LYS A 352 -6.66 -18.02 5.68
CA LYS A 352 -7.25 -18.75 4.55
C LYS A 352 -7.85 -17.83 3.51
N TYR A 353 -8.59 -16.79 3.93
CA TYR A 353 -9.15 -15.78 3.03
C TYR A 353 -8.07 -15.13 2.18
N TRP A 354 -7.04 -14.58 2.81
CA TRP A 354 -5.98 -13.86 2.08
C TRP A 354 -5.11 -14.78 1.25
N GLN A 355 -4.82 -16.01 1.72
CA GLN A 355 -4.10 -17.00 0.92
C GLN A 355 -4.88 -17.34 -0.36
N ARG A 356 -6.21 -17.50 -0.28
CA ARG A 356 -7.05 -17.69 -1.46
C ARG A 356 -7.02 -16.47 -2.39
N GLN A 357 -7.07 -15.25 -1.87
CA GLN A 357 -6.93 -14.03 -2.65
C GLN A 357 -5.58 -14.01 -3.40
N PHE A 358 -4.49 -14.21 -2.68
CA PHE A 358 -3.14 -14.16 -3.25
C PHE A 358 -2.85 -15.32 -4.20
N GLY A 359 -3.38 -16.51 -3.93
CA GLY A 359 -3.21 -17.70 -4.77
C GLY A 359 -3.74 -17.53 -6.19
N ARG A 360 -4.75 -16.68 -6.40
CA ARG A 360 -5.29 -16.35 -7.73
C ARG A 360 -4.38 -15.43 -8.55
N CYS A 361 -3.33 -14.87 -7.97
CA CYS A 361 -2.49 -13.89 -8.63
C CYS A 361 -1.73 -14.50 -9.83
N LEU A 362 -1.93 -13.93 -11.00
CA LEU A 362 -1.26 -14.34 -12.25
C LEU A 362 0.10 -13.68 -12.46
N ARG A 363 0.56 -12.84 -11.51
CA ARG A 363 1.81 -12.08 -11.61
C ARG A 363 1.93 -11.23 -12.90
N CYS A 364 0.81 -10.82 -13.45
CA CYS A 364 0.75 -9.99 -14.67
C CYS A 364 1.22 -8.54 -14.45
N TYR A 365 1.34 -8.11 -13.18
CA TYR A 365 1.75 -6.76 -12.77
C TYR A 365 0.86 -5.60 -13.27
N ALA A 366 -0.34 -5.87 -13.80
CA ALA A 366 -1.29 -4.84 -14.20
C ALA A 366 -1.57 -3.85 -13.04
N CYS A 367 -1.71 -4.35 -11.81
CA CYS A 367 -1.88 -3.53 -10.61
C CYS A 367 -0.71 -2.57 -10.34
N ARG A 368 0.53 -2.94 -10.75
CA ARG A 368 1.71 -2.08 -10.69
C ARG A 368 1.64 -1.00 -11.77
N ALA A 369 1.34 -1.41 -12.99
CA ALA A 369 1.32 -0.52 -14.15
C ALA A 369 0.22 0.56 -14.08
N ALA A 370 -0.95 0.22 -13.51
CA ALA A 370 -2.07 1.15 -13.37
C ALA A 370 -1.93 2.09 -12.17
N CYS A 371 -1.08 1.77 -11.19
CA CYS A 371 -0.96 2.57 -9.97
C CYS A 371 -0.05 3.79 -10.20
N PRO A 372 -0.54 5.03 -10.06
CA PRO A 372 0.28 6.22 -10.27
C PRO A 372 1.45 6.34 -9.28
N LEU A 373 1.32 5.73 -8.10
CA LEU A 373 2.34 5.76 -7.05
C LEU A 373 3.33 4.57 -7.12
N CYS A 374 3.23 3.72 -8.13
CA CYS A 374 4.22 2.68 -8.46
C CYS A 374 5.19 3.16 -9.56
N TYR A 375 5.83 4.29 -9.37
CA TYR A 375 6.68 4.98 -10.34
C TYR A 375 8.16 4.53 -10.35
N CYS A 376 8.54 3.51 -9.56
CA CYS A 376 9.91 3.01 -9.53
C CYS A 376 10.39 2.57 -10.92
N SER A 377 11.53 3.11 -11.39
CA SER A 377 12.15 2.71 -12.66
C SER A 377 12.56 1.24 -12.69
N THR A 378 12.93 0.69 -11.52
CA THR A 378 13.21 -0.74 -11.34
C THR A 378 12.51 -1.22 -10.09
N CYS A 379 11.52 -2.10 -10.25
CA CYS A 379 10.82 -2.70 -9.12
C CYS A 379 11.66 -3.78 -8.44
N ILE A 380 11.35 -4.05 -7.17
CA ILE A 380 11.99 -5.15 -6.43
C ILE A 380 11.76 -6.51 -7.09
N THR A 381 10.65 -6.68 -7.82
CA THR A 381 10.33 -7.89 -8.58
C THR A 381 11.18 -8.06 -9.84
N ASP A 382 11.78 -6.96 -10.33
CA ASP A 382 12.63 -6.97 -11.52
C ASP A 382 14.10 -7.28 -11.18
N LYS A 383 14.42 -7.39 -9.87
CA LYS A 383 15.79 -7.66 -9.40
C LYS A 383 16.08 -9.15 -9.36
N HIS A 384 17.19 -9.54 -9.99
CA HIS A 384 17.63 -10.94 -10.06
C HIS A 384 18.82 -11.26 -9.14
N ARG A 385 19.50 -10.22 -8.61
CA ARG A 385 20.69 -10.38 -7.75
C ARG A 385 20.68 -9.38 -6.59
N PRO A 386 20.23 -9.79 -5.42
CA PRO A 386 19.52 -11.03 -5.12
C PRO A 386 18.07 -11.02 -5.68
N GLN A 387 17.55 -12.19 -5.98
CA GLN A 387 16.14 -12.37 -6.33
C GLN A 387 15.30 -12.41 -5.07
N TRP A 388 14.66 -11.29 -4.75
CA TRP A 388 13.82 -11.16 -3.55
C TRP A 388 12.44 -11.76 -3.71
N VAL A 389 11.85 -11.65 -4.89
CA VAL A 389 10.54 -12.21 -5.23
C VAL A 389 10.74 -13.20 -6.37
N PRO A 390 10.37 -14.47 -6.21
CA PRO A 390 10.51 -15.47 -7.27
C PRO A 390 9.82 -15.03 -8.56
N THR A 391 10.36 -15.40 -9.72
CA THR A 391 9.71 -15.14 -11.02
C THR A 391 8.61 -16.13 -11.34
N SER A 392 8.66 -17.33 -10.74
CA SER A 392 7.61 -18.34 -10.84
C SER A 392 6.29 -17.87 -10.24
N ILE A 393 5.19 -18.34 -10.82
CA ILE A 393 3.85 -18.16 -10.26
C ILE A 393 3.63 -19.29 -9.26
N ASP A 394 4.10 -19.10 -8.05
CA ASP A 394 3.88 -19.98 -6.92
C ASP A 394 3.15 -19.24 -5.80
N HIS A 395 2.53 -19.98 -4.90
CA HIS A 395 1.70 -19.40 -3.86
C HIS A 395 2.48 -18.52 -2.87
N PRO A 396 3.63 -18.94 -2.33
CA PRO A 396 4.45 -18.11 -1.45
C PRO A 396 4.90 -16.80 -2.12
N GLY A 397 5.40 -16.90 -3.35
CA GLY A 397 5.83 -15.72 -4.11
C GLY A 397 4.67 -14.76 -4.43
N ASN A 398 3.47 -15.27 -4.69
CA ASN A 398 2.27 -14.46 -4.89
C ASN A 398 1.88 -13.72 -3.61
N SER A 399 1.92 -14.39 -2.47
CA SER A 399 1.67 -13.79 -1.16
C SER A 399 2.70 -12.69 -0.87
N THR A 400 3.99 -12.99 -1.04
CA THR A 400 5.07 -12.00 -0.88
C THR A 400 4.88 -10.78 -1.77
N TRP A 401 4.56 -10.97 -3.06
CA TRP A 401 4.32 -9.85 -3.97
C TRP A 401 3.19 -8.93 -3.50
N ASN A 402 2.02 -9.50 -3.20
CA ASN A 402 0.85 -8.70 -2.83
C ASN A 402 1.05 -7.97 -1.50
N ILE A 403 1.63 -8.63 -0.50
CA ILE A 403 1.92 -8.05 0.81
C ILE A 403 2.96 -6.92 0.67
N ILE A 404 4.08 -7.16 -0.01
CA ILE A 404 5.15 -6.15 -0.14
C ILE A 404 4.70 -4.95 -0.95
N ARG A 405 3.92 -5.17 -2.01
CA ARG A 405 3.33 -4.06 -2.76
C ARG A 405 2.44 -3.20 -1.88
N ALA A 406 1.58 -3.81 -1.07
CA ALA A 406 0.71 -3.08 -0.15
C ALA A 406 1.53 -2.27 0.87
N VAL A 407 2.56 -2.86 1.46
CA VAL A 407 3.48 -2.16 2.39
C VAL A 407 4.18 -0.98 1.72
N HIS A 408 4.61 -1.11 0.45
CA HIS A 408 5.24 0.00 -0.28
C HIS A 408 4.27 1.15 -0.55
N LEU A 409 2.97 0.90 -0.53
CA LEU A 409 1.93 1.91 -0.72
C LEU A 409 1.33 2.42 0.59
N ALA A 410 1.71 1.86 1.74
CA ALA A 410 1.22 2.31 3.04
C ALA A 410 1.54 3.80 3.28
N GLY A 411 0.52 4.58 3.65
CA GLY A 411 0.62 6.04 3.81
C GLY A 411 0.84 6.83 2.51
N ARG A 412 0.77 6.16 1.35
CA ARG A 412 0.92 6.77 0.02
C ARG A 412 -0.30 6.54 -0.86
N CYS A 413 -1.02 5.43 -0.64
CA CYS A 413 -2.18 5.04 -1.43
C CYS A 413 -3.25 6.14 -1.43
N SER A 414 -3.70 6.53 -2.63
CA SER A 414 -4.76 7.55 -2.83
C SER A 414 -6.18 6.98 -2.78
N GLY A 415 -6.35 5.67 -2.59
CA GLY A 415 -7.66 5.02 -2.59
C GLY A 415 -8.36 4.98 -3.96
N CYS A 416 -7.63 5.19 -5.05
CA CYS A 416 -8.22 5.27 -6.40
C CYS A 416 -8.69 3.93 -6.99
N ASP A 417 -8.43 2.80 -6.34
CA ASP A 417 -8.79 1.42 -6.68
C ASP A 417 -8.37 0.92 -8.07
N GLU A 418 -7.53 1.66 -8.79
CA GLU A 418 -7.03 1.22 -10.11
C GLU A 418 -6.41 -0.18 -10.07
N CYS A 419 -5.73 -0.53 -8.96
CA CYS A 419 -5.09 -1.83 -8.82
C CYS A 419 -6.08 -2.99 -8.71
N ALA A 420 -7.23 -2.80 -8.07
CA ALA A 420 -8.31 -3.79 -8.00
C ALA A 420 -9.03 -3.87 -9.36
N ARG A 421 -9.39 -2.72 -9.93
CA ARG A 421 -10.09 -2.63 -11.22
C ARG A 421 -9.38 -3.35 -12.38
N VAL A 422 -8.06 -3.25 -12.46
CA VAL A 422 -7.28 -3.89 -13.54
C VAL A 422 -6.87 -5.32 -13.25
N CYS A 423 -7.20 -5.86 -12.09
CA CYS A 423 -6.80 -7.20 -11.70
C CYS A 423 -7.65 -8.26 -12.44
N PRO A 424 -7.07 -9.06 -13.35
CA PRO A 424 -7.86 -10.05 -14.08
C PRO A 424 -8.26 -11.25 -13.22
N ALA A 425 -7.71 -11.34 -12.00
CA ALA A 425 -8.01 -12.38 -11.02
C ALA A 425 -8.91 -11.87 -9.90
N ASP A 426 -9.40 -10.65 -9.99
CA ASP A 426 -10.32 -10.03 -9.04
C ASP A 426 -9.87 -10.12 -7.58
N ILE A 427 -8.58 -9.82 -7.33
CA ILE A 427 -8.00 -9.80 -5.99
C ILE A 427 -8.40 -8.50 -5.29
N ARG A 428 -8.90 -8.60 -4.06
CA ARG A 428 -9.34 -7.47 -3.24
C ARG A 428 -8.15 -6.61 -2.72
N LEU A 429 -7.37 -6.07 -3.68
CA LEU A 429 -6.24 -5.18 -3.39
C LEU A 429 -6.68 -3.85 -2.79
N ASP A 430 -7.91 -3.45 -3.05
CA ASP A 430 -8.58 -2.28 -2.48
C ASP A 430 -8.67 -2.39 -0.95
N LEU A 431 -9.10 -3.54 -0.41
CA LEU A 431 -9.24 -3.75 1.03
C LEU A 431 -7.89 -3.71 1.76
N ILE A 432 -6.88 -4.41 1.25
CA ILE A 432 -5.56 -4.43 1.89
C ILE A 432 -4.89 -3.05 1.88
N ASN A 433 -5.03 -2.29 0.79
CA ASN A 433 -4.51 -0.94 0.71
C ASN A 433 -5.29 0.02 1.62
N ARG A 434 -6.63 -0.09 1.67
CA ARG A 434 -7.48 0.74 2.55
C ARG A 434 -7.17 0.46 4.02
N LYS A 435 -7.04 -0.81 4.41
CA LYS A 435 -6.63 -1.18 5.78
C LYS A 435 -5.32 -0.50 6.19
N LEU A 436 -4.33 -0.51 5.31
CA LEU A 436 -3.05 0.17 5.59
C LEU A 436 -3.19 1.68 5.68
N SER A 437 -4.06 2.29 4.86
CA SER A 437 -4.36 3.72 4.96
C SER A 437 -5.01 4.07 6.29
N LEU A 438 -6.01 3.30 6.73
CA LEU A 438 -6.65 3.46 8.04
C LEU A 438 -5.63 3.33 9.18
N GLU A 439 -4.74 2.36 9.11
CA GLU A 439 -3.74 2.15 10.15
C GLU A 439 -2.75 3.31 10.22
N VAL A 440 -2.30 3.83 9.07
CA VAL A 440 -1.43 5.02 9.03
C VAL A 440 -2.15 6.25 9.56
N GLU A 441 -3.42 6.44 9.19
CA GLU A 441 -4.24 7.55 9.69
C GLU A 441 -4.43 7.47 11.20
N ARG A 442 -4.71 6.29 11.73
CA ARG A 442 -4.88 6.04 13.16
C ARG A 442 -3.63 6.31 13.97
N GLN A 443 -2.46 5.87 13.49
CA GLN A 443 -1.19 5.94 14.21
C GLN A 443 -0.49 7.29 14.05
N TYR A 444 -0.56 7.90 12.86
CA TYR A 444 0.29 9.05 12.50
C TYR A 444 -0.50 10.26 12.01
N GLY A 445 -1.82 10.14 11.95
CA GLY A 445 -2.72 11.18 11.47
C GLY A 445 -2.90 11.18 9.95
N LYS A 446 -3.96 11.85 9.52
CA LYS A 446 -4.33 11.95 8.10
C LYS A 446 -3.36 12.85 7.34
N ILE A 447 -2.86 12.37 6.21
CA ILE A 447 -1.97 13.14 5.35
C ILE A 447 -2.78 14.11 4.47
N GLY A 448 -3.93 13.68 3.97
CA GLY A 448 -4.80 14.47 3.10
C GLY A 448 -4.14 14.81 1.75
N LEU A 449 -4.61 15.90 1.15
CA LEU A 449 -4.13 16.40 -0.14
C LEU A 449 -2.95 17.39 -0.01
N ASP A 450 -2.49 17.73 1.20
CA ASP A 450 -1.40 18.65 1.45
C ASP A 450 -0.07 18.08 0.90
N PRO A 451 0.54 18.68 -0.13
CA PRO A 451 1.79 18.19 -0.71
C PRO A 451 3.02 18.43 0.17
N GLU A 452 2.95 19.32 1.17
CA GLU A 452 4.06 19.63 2.09
C GLU A 452 4.21 18.62 3.23
N LYS A 453 3.16 17.86 3.54
CA LYS A 453 3.22 16.82 4.57
C LYS A 453 4.06 15.63 4.10
N LYS A 454 5.02 15.22 4.92
CA LYS A 454 5.82 14.02 4.66
C LYS A 454 4.98 12.75 4.78
N SER A 455 5.30 11.74 3.97
CA SER A 455 4.74 10.39 4.14
C SER A 455 5.14 9.82 5.51
N ALA A 456 4.19 9.21 6.21
CA ALA A 456 4.39 8.69 7.56
C ALA A 456 5.58 7.72 7.69
N LEU A 457 5.85 6.91 6.66
CA LEU A 457 6.91 5.89 6.70
C LEU A 457 8.32 6.42 6.36
N VAL A 458 8.46 7.70 6.01
CA VAL A 458 9.77 8.36 5.80
C VAL A 458 10.05 9.41 6.88
N ASP A 459 9.16 9.54 7.85
CA ASP A 459 9.25 10.47 8.98
C ASP A 459 9.15 9.70 10.29
N PHE A 460 9.35 10.36 11.42
CA PHE A 460 9.17 9.80 12.76
C PHE A 460 8.86 10.92 13.76
N ARG A 461 8.30 10.55 14.89
CA ARG A 461 8.19 11.41 16.10
C ARG A 461 8.77 10.65 17.28
N MET A 462 9.32 11.36 18.25
CA MET A 462 9.86 10.70 19.46
C MET A 462 8.76 10.03 20.27
N GLU A 463 7.55 10.60 20.22
CA GLU A 463 6.36 10.17 20.94
C GLU A 463 5.59 9.02 20.24
N ASP A 464 6.07 8.54 19.08
CA ASP A 464 5.45 7.38 18.44
C ASP A 464 5.43 6.18 19.39
N SER A 465 4.30 5.44 19.46
CA SER A 465 4.09 4.35 20.41
C SER A 465 5.18 3.28 20.37
N GLU A 466 5.57 2.83 21.57
CA GLU A 466 6.53 1.76 21.81
C GLU A 466 5.92 0.57 22.58
N GLU A 467 4.59 0.53 22.75
CA GLU A 467 3.89 -0.50 23.56
C GLU A 467 4.16 -1.94 23.11
N PHE A 468 4.51 -2.14 21.84
CA PHE A 468 4.84 -3.46 21.28
C PHE A 468 6.32 -3.81 21.35
N ILE A 469 7.16 -2.94 21.90
CA ILE A 469 8.64 -3.08 21.94
C ILE A 469 9.06 -3.68 23.28
N LEU A 470 9.85 -4.75 23.23
CA LEU A 470 10.42 -5.46 24.38
C LEU A 470 11.68 -4.78 24.93
#